data_576f2ad12ef33bee2a2cd715f260f259
#
_entry.id   576f2ad12ef33bee2a2cd715f260f259
#
_cell.length_a   1.000
_cell.length_b   1.000
_cell.length_c   1.000
_cell.angle_alpha   90.00
_cell.angle_beta   90.00
_cell.angle_gamma   90.00
#
_symmetry.space_group_name_H-M   'P 1'
#
loop_
_entity.id
_entity.type
_entity.pdbx_description
1 polymer ?
#
loop_
_entity_poly.entity_id
_entity_poly.type
_entity_poly.pdbx_seq_one_letter_code
_entity_poly.pdbx_strand_id
1 'polypeptide(L)'
;MAFRFRLQPVLDHRAHLEDLALQEFALRLNQKREAEEHIAWLEEELGRARGGMGQPGGAGVSAADFQLANEYATVLRLQALRARARLPELEAQAEKARRKLMLARKDRLVLDTLKERHRRRHQREELLAEQRVIDEAAVSAHLRRSQEK
;
A
#
# COMPACT_ATOMS: atom_id res chain seq x y z
N MET A 1 -37.57 -5.16 -2.20
CA MET A 1 -36.72 -5.47 -3.39
C MET A 1 -35.25 -5.49 -2.98
N ALA A 2 -34.47 -6.36 -3.57
CA ALA A 2 -33.02 -6.38 -3.27
C ALA A 2 -32.33 -5.11 -3.80
N PHE A 3 -31.52 -4.49 -2.97
CA PHE A 3 -30.73 -3.33 -3.36
C PHE A 3 -29.72 -3.69 -4.46
N ARG A 4 -29.70 -2.94 -5.55
CA ARG A 4 -28.74 -3.09 -6.65
C ARG A 4 -28.04 -1.78 -6.92
N PHE A 5 -26.71 -1.78 -6.76
CA PHE A 5 -25.89 -0.62 -7.07
C PHE A 5 -25.51 -0.61 -8.56
N ARG A 6 -26.02 0.37 -9.31
CA ARG A 6 -25.81 0.46 -10.77
C ARG A 6 -24.33 0.62 -11.15
N LEU A 7 -23.54 1.24 -10.27
CA LEU A 7 -22.11 1.48 -10.49
C LEU A 7 -21.22 0.38 -9.91
N GLN A 8 -21.79 -0.79 -9.54
CA GLN A 8 -21.00 -1.90 -9.02
C GLN A 8 -19.85 -2.31 -9.95
N PRO A 9 -20.03 -2.44 -11.28
CA PRO A 9 -18.91 -2.75 -12.18
C PRO A 9 -17.79 -1.71 -12.15
N VAL A 10 -18.14 -0.43 -11.99
CA VAL A 10 -17.16 0.66 -11.87
C VAL A 10 -16.40 0.58 -10.55
N LEU A 11 -17.11 0.28 -9.46
CA LEU A 11 -16.50 0.06 -8.15
C LEU A 11 -15.53 -1.13 -8.18
N ASP A 12 -15.92 -2.24 -8.79
CA ASP A 12 -15.08 -3.44 -8.94
C ASP A 12 -13.82 -3.12 -9.76
N HIS A 13 -13.96 -2.33 -10.83
CA HIS A 13 -12.83 -1.86 -11.62
C HIS A 13 -11.88 -0.97 -10.80
N ARG A 14 -12.42 -0.03 -10.02
CA ARG A 14 -11.63 0.83 -9.13
C ARG A 14 -10.90 0.04 -8.05
N ALA A 15 -11.56 -0.98 -7.47
CA ALA A 15 -10.93 -1.90 -6.53
C ALA A 15 -9.76 -2.67 -7.18
N HIS A 16 -9.93 -3.13 -8.42
CA HIS A 16 -8.87 -3.79 -9.16
C HIS A 16 -7.67 -2.85 -9.43
N LEU A 17 -7.93 -1.59 -9.81
CA LEU A 17 -6.87 -0.59 -9.99
C LEU A 17 -6.13 -0.29 -8.68
N GLU A 18 -6.82 -0.26 -7.55
CA GLU A 18 -6.19 -0.12 -6.23
C GLU A 18 -5.29 -1.31 -5.91
N ASP A 19 -5.72 -2.55 -6.19
CA ASP A 19 -4.92 -3.75 -5.98
C ASP A 19 -3.64 -3.74 -6.84
N LEU A 20 -3.73 -3.33 -8.10
CA LEU A 20 -2.56 -3.18 -8.98
C LEU A 20 -1.59 -2.10 -8.45
N ALA A 21 -2.12 -0.97 -7.99
CA ALA A 21 -1.30 0.10 -7.42
C ALA A 21 -0.64 -0.33 -6.11
N LEU A 22 -1.32 -1.16 -5.29
CA LEU A 22 -0.76 -1.74 -4.07
C LEU A 22 0.40 -2.70 -4.37
N GLN A 23 0.24 -3.56 -5.38
CA GLN A 23 1.29 -4.48 -5.83
C GLN A 23 2.50 -3.72 -6.35
N GLU A 24 2.30 -2.67 -7.15
CA GLU A 24 3.39 -1.82 -7.64
C GLU A 24 4.11 -1.13 -6.48
N PHE A 25 3.40 -0.57 -5.54
CA PHE A 25 3.99 0.07 -4.36
C PHE A 25 4.79 -0.92 -3.51
N ALA A 26 4.24 -2.11 -3.24
CA ALA A 26 4.93 -3.16 -2.50
C ALA A 26 6.23 -3.59 -3.18
N LEU A 27 6.22 -3.73 -4.52
CA LEU A 27 7.41 -4.05 -5.31
C LEU A 27 8.49 -2.96 -5.19
N ARG A 28 8.11 -1.68 -5.33
CA ARG A 28 9.04 -0.55 -5.24
C ARG A 28 9.62 -0.39 -3.84
N LEU A 29 8.79 -0.58 -2.83
CA LEU A 29 9.21 -0.55 -1.42
C LEU A 29 10.21 -1.67 -1.12
N ASN A 30 9.99 -2.87 -1.67
CA ASN A 30 10.89 -3.99 -1.51
C ASN A 30 12.25 -3.75 -2.19
N GLN A 31 12.24 -3.21 -3.41
CA GLN A 31 13.47 -2.84 -4.13
C GLN A 31 14.29 -1.79 -3.35
N LYS A 32 13.62 -0.81 -2.76
CA LYS A 32 14.26 0.18 -1.87
C LYS A 32 14.89 -0.50 -0.66
N ARG A 33 14.17 -1.38 0.03
CA ARG A 33 14.66 -2.08 1.22
C ARG A 33 15.84 -2.99 0.89
N GLU A 34 15.78 -3.74 -0.20
CA GLU A 34 16.89 -4.57 -0.66
C GLU A 34 18.16 -3.73 -0.94
N ALA A 35 18.00 -2.55 -1.52
CA ALA A 35 19.10 -1.62 -1.74
C ALA A 35 19.68 -1.09 -0.42
N GLU A 36 18.85 -0.75 0.55
CA GLU A 36 19.28 -0.30 1.89
C GLU A 36 20.04 -1.43 2.62
N GLU A 37 19.52 -2.65 2.58
CA GLU A 37 20.16 -3.82 3.17
C GLU A 37 21.52 -4.13 2.50
N HIS A 38 21.57 -4.00 1.18
CA HIS A 38 22.83 -4.18 0.44
C HIS A 38 23.88 -3.13 0.80
N ILE A 39 23.46 -1.86 0.93
CA ILE A 39 24.35 -0.80 1.39
C ILE A 39 24.86 -1.08 2.80
N ALA A 40 23.99 -1.47 3.72
CA ALA A 40 24.38 -1.83 5.08
C ALA A 40 25.39 -2.98 5.12
N TRP A 41 25.17 -4.01 4.30
CA TRP A 41 26.11 -5.11 4.17
C TRP A 41 27.49 -4.66 3.63
N LEU A 42 27.50 -3.82 2.59
CA LEU A 42 28.75 -3.27 2.03
C LEU A 42 29.53 -2.45 3.06
N GLU A 43 28.83 -1.67 3.87
CA GLU A 43 29.44 -0.85 4.93
C GLU A 43 30.00 -1.70 6.06
N GLU A 44 29.29 -2.74 6.47
CA GLU A 44 29.75 -3.68 7.48
C GLU A 44 30.99 -4.45 6.98
N GLU A 45 30.96 -4.92 5.73
CA GLU A 45 32.10 -5.62 5.13
C GLU A 45 33.32 -4.73 4.96
N LEU A 46 33.09 -3.44 4.60
CA LEU A 46 34.15 -2.44 4.55
C LEU A 46 34.75 -2.20 5.94
N GLY A 47 33.92 -2.16 6.98
CA GLY A 47 34.38 -2.05 8.37
C GLY A 47 35.23 -3.24 8.80
N ARG A 48 34.84 -4.46 8.43
CA ARG A 48 35.60 -5.69 8.68
C ARG A 48 36.93 -5.69 7.93
N ALA A 49 36.92 -5.33 6.65
CA ALA A 49 38.14 -5.26 5.85
C ALA A 49 39.16 -4.26 6.42
N ARG A 50 38.71 -3.11 6.91
CA ARG A 50 39.55 -2.11 7.58
C ARG A 50 40.04 -2.57 8.94
N GLY A 51 39.22 -3.23 9.73
CA GLY A 51 39.59 -3.76 11.05
C GLY A 51 40.60 -4.94 10.97
N GLY A 52 40.56 -5.71 9.88
CA GLY A 52 41.49 -6.76 9.59
C GLY A 52 42.85 -6.30 9.00
N MET A 53 42.91 -5.06 8.51
CA MET A 53 44.14 -4.44 8.07
C MET A 53 44.97 -3.97 9.30
N GLY A 54 45.83 -4.83 9.80
CA GLY A 54 46.85 -4.42 10.79
C GLY A 54 47.70 -3.25 10.27
N GLN A 55 48.53 -2.67 11.14
CA GLN A 55 49.49 -1.65 10.69
C GLN A 55 50.47 -2.24 9.67
N PRO A 56 50.81 -1.51 8.58
CA PRO A 56 51.81 -1.97 7.62
C PRO A 56 53.12 -2.25 8.36
N GLY A 57 53.59 -3.48 8.27
CA GLY A 57 54.81 -3.94 8.97
C GLY A 57 54.62 -4.46 10.39
N GLY A 58 53.36 -4.63 10.87
CA GLY A 58 53.03 -5.32 12.11
C GLY A 58 53.29 -6.83 11.99
N ALA A 59 53.60 -7.50 13.11
CA ALA A 59 53.92 -8.92 13.15
C ALA A 59 52.75 -9.75 12.57
N GLY A 60 52.98 -10.45 11.43
CA GLY A 60 52.06 -11.39 10.84
C GLY A 60 51.34 -10.98 9.56
N VAL A 61 51.51 -9.73 9.07
CA VAL A 61 50.88 -9.28 7.80
C VAL A 61 51.96 -8.89 6.80
N SER A 62 51.98 -9.58 5.63
CA SER A 62 52.89 -9.25 4.54
C SER A 62 52.43 -7.96 3.83
N ALA A 63 53.41 -7.24 3.20
CA ALA A 63 53.07 -6.06 2.38
C ALA A 63 52.09 -6.40 1.23
N ALA A 64 52.21 -7.61 0.64
CA ALA A 64 51.29 -8.10 -0.39
C ALA A 64 49.87 -8.32 0.16
N ASP A 65 49.73 -8.90 1.35
CA ASP A 65 48.42 -9.11 1.99
C ASP A 65 47.76 -7.78 2.34
N PHE A 66 48.55 -6.82 2.83
CA PHE A 66 48.04 -5.46 3.10
C PHE A 66 47.55 -4.76 1.82
N GLN A 67 48.31 -4.86 0.73
CA GLN A 67 47.91 -4.29 -0.55
C GLN A 67 46.63 -4.94 -1.08
N LEU A 68 46.48 -6.24 -1.03
CA LEU A 68 45.29 -6.96 -1.45
C LEU A 68 44.07 -6.53 -0.61
N ALA A 69 44.22 -6.44 0.70
CA ALA A 69 43.17 -5.99 1.59
C ALA A 69 42.74 -4.54 1.30
N ASN A 70 43.70 -3.65 0.98
CA ASN A 70 43.43 -2.27 0.62
C ASN A 70 42.70 -2.15 -0.74
N GLU A 71 43.10 -2.98 -1.72
CA GLU A 71 42.41 -3.06 -3.02
C GLU A 71 40.96 -3.53 -2.84
N TYR A 72 40.74 -4.56 -2.02
CA TYR A 72 39.41 -5.07 -1.69
C TYR A 72 38.54 -3.99 -1.00
N ALA A 73 39.09 -3.30 -0.01
CA ALA A 73 38.39 -2.19 0.66
C ALA A 73 38.05 -1.05 -0.30
N THR A 74 38.90 -0.79 -1.29
CA THR A 74 38.65 0.23 -2.32
C THR A 74 37.49 -0.18 -3.23
N VAL A 75 37.43 -1.45 -3.65
CA VAL A 75 36.30 -1.99 -4.42
C VAL A 75 35.00 -1.89 -3.65
N LEU A 76 34.98 -2.32 -2.38
CA LEU A 76 33.79 -2.23 -1.52
C LEU A 76 33.31 -0.79 -1.36
N ARG A 77 34.25 0.15 -1.17
CA ARG A 77 33.93 1.58 -1.06
C ARG A 77 33.26 2.13 -2.32
N LEU A 78 33.80 1.76 -3.49
CA LEU A 78 33.26 2.17 -4.76
C LEU A 78 31.87 1.58 -5.00
N GLN A 79 31.65 0.30 -4.65
CA GLN A 79 30.35 -0.33 -4.73
C GLN A 79 29.34 0.35 -3.78
N ALA A 80 29.70 0.65 -2.56
CA ALA A 80 28.87 1.34 -1.60
C ALA A 80 28.50 2.75 -2.10
N LEU A 81 29.44 3.47 -2.68
CA LEU A 81 29.18 4.79 -3.26
C LEU A 81 28.15 4.72 -4.42
N ARG A 82 28.31 3.77 -5.32
CA ARG A 82 27.37 3.55 -6.43
C ARG A 82 26.00 3.13 -5.94
N ALA A 83 25.92 2.24 -4.95
CA ALA A 83 24.66 1.81 -4.36
C ALA A 83 23.92 2.96 -3.68
N ARG A 84 24.63 3.79 -2.93
CA ARG A 84 24.08 5.01 -2.30
C ARG A 84 23.62 6.04 -3.33
N ALA A 85 24.33 6.21 -4.43
CA ALA A 85 23.93 7.12 -5.51
C ALA A 85 22.63 6.68 -6.19
N ARG A 86 22.33 5.38 -6.22
CA ARG A 86 21.10 4.82 -6.80
C ARG A 86 19.89 4.91 -5.85
N LEU A 87 20.13 4.95 -4.55
CA LEU A 87 19.05 4.91 -3.53
C LEU A 87 18.00 6.03 -3.70
N PRO A 88 18.36 7.32 -3.95
CA PRO A 88 17.38 8.38 -4.15
C PRO A 88 16.39 8.12 -5.30
N GLU A 89 16.84 7.48 -6.38
CA GLU A 89 15.95 7.10 -7.48
C GLU A 89 14.93 6.05 -7.06
N LEU A 90 15.37 5.03 -6.32
CA LEU A 90 14.48 4.00 -5.78
C LEU A 90 13.48 4.57 -4.78
N GLU A 91 13.89 5.52 -3.95
CA GLU A 91 13.02 6.26 -3.04
C GLU A 91 11.97 7.07 -3.80
N ALA A 92 12.37 7.77 -4.86
CA ALA A 92 11.46 8.54 -5.71
C ALA A 92 10.44 7.63 -6.41
N GLN A 93 10.86 6.45 -6.89
CA GLN A 93 9.97 5.48 -7.51
C GLN A 93 8.96 4.91 -6.49
N ALA A 94 9.39 4.59 -5.27
CA ALA A 94 8.51 4.13 -4.20
C ALA A 94 7.50 5.22 -3.81
N GLU A 95 7.91 6.47 -3.69
CA GLU A 95 7.02 7.59 -3.37
C GLU A 95 6.01 7.85 -4.49
N LYS A 96 6.42 7.75 -5.75
CA LYS A 96 5.51 7.84 -6.91
C LYS A 96 4.45 6.72 -6.88
N ALA A 97 4.87 5.50 -6.61
CA ALA A 97 3.95 4.36 -6.47
C ALA A 97 2.99 4.53 -5.28
N ARG A 98 3.47 5.07 -4.16
CA ARG A 98 2.64 5.40 -2.99
C ARG A 98 1.54 6.41 -3.34
N ARG A 99 1.89 7.46 -4.07
CA ARG A 99 0.92 8.48 -4.52
C ARG A 99 -0.14 7.90 -5.45
N LYS A 100 0.26 7.04 -6.39
CA LYS A 100 -0.69 6.31 -7.26
C LYS A 100 -1.66 5.46 -6.45
N LEU A 101 -1.17 4.72 -5.45
CA LEU A 101 -2.00 3.93 -4.55
C LEU A 101 -3.01 4.80 -3.80
N MET A 102 -2.58 5.94 -3.26
CA MET A 102 -3.46 6.86 -2.54
C MET A 102 -4.57 7.42 -3.43
N LEU A 103 -4.26 7.76 -4.69
CA LEU A 103 -5.26 8.21 -5.66
C LEU A 103 -6.25 7.10 -6.01
N ALA A 104 -5.77 5.89 -6.30
CA ALA A 104 -6.63 4.75 -6.59
C ALA A 104 -7.55 4.39 -5.41
N ARG A 105 -7.03 4.44 -4.19
CA ARG A 105 -7.80 4.25 -2.94
C ARG A 105 -8.87 5.33 -2.76
N LYS A 106 -8.52 6.60 -3.00
CA LYS A 106 -9.47 7.71 -2.95
C LYS A 106 -10.62 7.51 -3.94
N ASP A 107 -10.31 7.16 -5.18
CA ASP A 107 -11.32 6.91 -6.22
C ASP A 107 -12.26 5.77 -5.85
N ARG A 108 -11.75 4.68 -5.27
CA ARG A 108 -12.58 3.58 -4.78
C ARG A 108 -13.46 4.03 -3.61
N LEU A 109 -12.90 4.74 -2.63
CA LEU A 109 -13.64 5.20 -1.45
C LEU A 109 -14.79 6.14 -1.79
N VAL A 110 -14.65 6.98 -2.82
CA VAL A 110 -15.74 7.83 -3.32
C VAL A 110 -16.94 6.98 -3.76
N LEU A 111 -16.69 5.92 -4.53
CA LEU A 111 -17.73 5.01 -4.98
C LEU A 111 -18.32 4.14 -3.86
N ASP A 112 -17.50 3.70 -2.90
CA ASP A 112 -17.97 2.99 -1.70
C ASP A 112 -18.90 3.87 -0.87
N THR A 113 -18.55 5.14 -0.68
CA THR A 113 -19.37 6.10 0.04
C THR A 113 -20.71 6.34 -0.69
N LEU A 114 -20.66 6.45 -2.02
CA LEU A 114 -21.86 6.60 -2.84
C LEU A 114 -22.77 5.38 -2.74
N LYS A 115 -22.20 4.18 -2.82
CA LYS A 115 -22.92 2.92 -2.65
C LYS A 115 -23.62 2.85 -1.30
N GLU A 116 -22.92 3.20 -0.24
CA GLU A 116 -23.48 3.19 1.12
C GLU A 116 -24.63 4.23 1.29
N ARG A 117 -24.49 5.41 0.69
CA ARG A 117 -25.58 6.41 0.67
C ARG A 117 -26.82 5.90 -0.06
N HIS A 118 -26.63 5.27 -1.23
CA HIS A 118 -27.74 4.69 -2.00
C HIS A 118 -28.40 3.54 -1.24
N ARG A 119 -27.62 2.69 -0.56
CA ARG A 119 -28.13 1.59 0.26
C ARG A 119 -28.98 2.10 1.42
N ARG A 120 -28.49 3.12 2.16
CA ARG A 120 -29.25 3.74 3.26
C ARG A 120 -30.53 4.39 2.78
N ARG A 121 -30.49 5.05 1.62
CA ARG A 121 -31.69 5.63 1.01
C ARG A 121 -32.70 4.56 0.66
N HIS A 122 -32.29 3.50 0.01
CA HIS A 122 -33.15 2.35 -0.33
C HIS A 122 -33.80 1.75 0.92
N GLN A 123 -33.04 1.51 1.97
CA GLN A 123 -33.56 0.98 3.24
C GLN A 123 -34.61 1.91 3.87
N ARG A 124 -34.39 3.22 3.82
CA ARG A 124 -35.40 4.19 4.30
C ARG A 124 -36.67 4.16 3.46
N GLU A 125 -36.55 4.08 2.15
CA GLU A 125 -37.67 3.98 1.23
C GLU A 125 -38.48 2.69 1.46
N GLU A 126 -37.83 1.56 1.70
CA GLU A 126 -38.47 0.30 2.06
C GLU A 126 -39.24 0.40 3.38
N LEU A 127 -38.62 0.93 4.43
CA LEU A 127 -39.28 1.12 5.73
C LEU A 127 -40.51 2.03 5.63
N LEU A 128 -40.40 3.12 4.87
CA LEU A 128 -41.54 4.02 4.64
C LEU A 128 -42.66 3.34 3.82
N ALA A 129 -42.32 2.50 2.87
CA ALA A 129 -43.30 1.73 2.11
C ALA A 129 -44.02 0.70 2.98
N GLU A 130 -43.29 -0.03 3.83
CA GLU A 130 -43.85 -0.96 4.80
C GLU A 130 -44.79 -0.24 5.80
N GLN A 131 -44.37 0.91 6.31
CA GLN A 131 -45.20 1.72 7.22
C GLN A 131 -46.49 2.17 6.55
N ARG A 132 -46.45 2.62 5.30
CA ARG A 132 -47.66 3.00 4.55
C ARG A 132 -48.64 1.83 4.44
N VAL A 133 -48.16 0.63 4.14
CA VAL A 133 -49.01 -0.56 4.03
C VAL A 133 -49.65 -0.88 5.38
N ILE A 134 -48.94 -0.76 6.48
CA ILE A 134 -49.46 -0.99 7.84
C ILE A 134 -50.51 0.09 8.18
N ASP A 135 -50.24 1.36 7.89
CA ASP A 135 -51.16 2.46 8.13
C ASP A 135 -52.46 2.31 7.31
N GLU A 136 -52.36 1.94 6.03
CA GLU A 136 -53.53 1.65 5.16
C GLU A 136 -54.35 0.50 5.69
N ALA A 137 -53.68 -0.59 6.16
CA ALA A 137 -54.35 -1.74 6.73
C ALA A 137 -55.08 -1.35 8.06
N ALA A 138 -54.44 -0.53 8.90
CA ALA A 138 -55.04 -0.05 10.13
C ALA A 138 -56.27 0.83 9.88
N VAL A 139 -56.18 1.77 8.92
CA VAL A 139 -57.29 2.63 8.52
C VAL A 139 -58.45 1.77 7.98
N SER A 140 -58.17 0.81 7.10
CA SER A 140 -59.19 -0.09 6.53
C SER A 140 -59.86 -0.95 7.59
N ALA A 141 -59.14 -1.41 8.58
CA ALA A 141 -59.68 -2.16 9.72
C ALA A 141 -60.54 -1.29 10.62
N HIS A 142 -60.17 -0.03 10.85
CA HIS A 142 -60.95 0.91 11.61
C HIS A 142 -62.26 1.26 10.93
N LEU A 143 -62.26 1.56 9.65
CA LEU A 143 -63.43 1.83 8.85
C LEU A 143 -64.43 0.66 8.84
N ARG A 144 -63.99 -0.57 8.71
CA ARG A 144 -64.86 -1.75 8.79
C ARG A 144 -65.53 -1.88 10.15
N ARG A 145 -64.81 -1.68 11.27
CA ARG A 145 -65.38 -1.72 12.63
C ARG A 145 -66.39 -0.61 12.88
N SER A 146 -66.24 0.60 12.25
CA SER A 146 -67.16 1.69 12.39
C SER A 146 -68.46 1.54 11.56
N GLN A 147 -68.42 0.66 10.53
CA GLN A 147 -69.64 0.34 9.70
C GLN A 147 -70.45 -0.81 10.30
N GLU A 148 -69.87 -1.63 11.20
CA GLU A 148 -70.56 -2.74 11.88
C GLU A 148 -71.31 -2.32 13.16
N LYS A 149 -71.24 -1.02 13.52
CA LYS A 149 -71.98 -0.44 14.64
C LYS A 149 -73.17 0.40 14.16
#